data_dde78bf36a5bb90fe6b3f28569a67266
#
_entry.id   dde78bf36a5bb90fe6b3f28569a67266
#
_cell.length_a   1.000
_cell.length_b   1.000
_cell.length_c   1.000
_cell.angle_alpha   90.00
_cell.angle_beta   90.00
_cell.angle_gamma   90.00
#
_symmetry.space_group_name_H-M   'P 1'
#
loop_
_entity.id
_entity.type
_entity.pdbx_description
1 polymer ?
#
loop_
_entity_poly.entity_id
_entity_poly.type
_entity_poly.pdbx_seq_one_letter_code
_entity_poly.pdbx_strand_id
1 'polypeptide(L)'
;SRSLDAEGPLRAMYMALETYRAYGISTEGMIHHSDRGVQYASKQYTDLLLSQGIRISMTQTGDPLHNALAERMNNTLKNGWLFNEGDMDFRQAEEAVSKSVAMYNNARPHRALGMKTPMEIFSGRRGNPLMEYRYN
;
A
#
# COMPACT_ATOMS: atom_id res chain seq x y z
N SER A 1 7.16 -1.89 -26.99
CA SER A 1 7.07 -2.44 -25.62
C SER A 1 6.20 -1.52 -24.77
N ARG A 2 4.92 -1.65 -24.96
CA ARG A 2 3.95 -1.11 -24.02
C ARG A 2 4.04 -1.99 -22.78
N SER A 3 5.00 -1.71 -21.93
CA SER A 3 4.66 -1.24 -20.66
C SER A 3 4.02 -2.23 -19.70
N LEU A 4 4.66 -3.35 -19.49
CA LEU A 4 4.62 -4.04 -18.19
C LEU A 4 4.85 -3.03 -17.04
N ASP A 5 5.53 -1.94 -17.32
CA ASP A 5 5.90 -0.92 -16.33
C ASP A 5 4.72 -0.03 -15.87
N ALA A 6 3.70 0.16 -16.69
CA ALA A 6 2.53 0.96 -16.31
C ALA A 6 1.35 0.12 -15.80
N GLU A 7 1.28 -1.15 -16.17
CA GLU A 7 0.16 -2.02 -15.75
C GLU A 7 0.23 -2.39 -14.27
N GLY A 8 1.42 -2.61 -13.73
CA GLY A 8 1.61 -2.98 -12.33
C GLY A 8 1.05 -1.94 -11.36
N PRO A 9 1.49 -0.68 -11.45
CA PRO A 9 0.96 0.39 -10.62
C PRO A 9 -0.55 0.61 -10.78
N LEU A 10 -1.07 0.53 -12.01
CA LEU A 10 -2.51 0.64 -12.25
C LEU A 10 -3.29 -0.47 -11.56
N ARG A 11 -2.85 -1.72 -11.68
CA ARG A 11 -3.48 -2.86 -10.99
C ARG A 11 -3.46 -2.67 -9.50
N ALA A 12 -2.33 -2.26 -8.94
CA ALA A 12 -2.21 -1.99 -7.51
C ALA A 12 -3.18 -0.89 -7.08
N MET A 13 -3.32 0.17 -7.86
CA MET A 13 -4.25 1.25 -7.56
C MET A 13 -5.71 0.80 -7.62
N TYR A 14 -6.09 -0.01 -8.60
CA TYR A 14 -7.42 -0.60 -8.66
C TYR A 14 -7.70 -1.49 -7.45
N MET A 15 -6.75 -2.29 -7.02
CA MET A 15 -6.87 -3.10 -5.80
C MET A 15 -7.07 -2.24 -4.57
N ALA A 16 -6.33 -1.15 -4.45
CA ALA A 16 -6.49 -0.20 -3.35
C ALA A 16 -7.88 0.45 -3.35
N LEU A 17 -8.35 0.91 -4.51
CA LEU A 17 -9.67 1.52 -4.66
C LEU A 17 -10.78 0.54 -4.30
N GLU A 18 -10.64 -0.72 -4.69
CA GLU A 18 -11.58 -1.78 -4.35
C GLU A 18 -11.61 -2.03 -2.84
N THR A 19 -10.46 -2.04 -2.20
CA THR A 19 -10.35 -2.16 -0.74
C THR A 19 -11.00 -0.98 -0.04
N TYR A 20 -10.75 0.25 -0.46
CA TYR A 20 -11.41 1.43 0.11
C TYR A 20 -12.91 1.34 -0.03
N ARG A 21 -13.40 0.91 -1.18
CA ARG A 21 -14.83 0.73 -1.42
C ARG A 21 -15.42 -0.34 -0.50
N ALA A 22 -14.75 -1.47 -0.36
CA ALA A 22 -15.21 -2.57 0.51
C ALA A 22 -15.32 -2.12 1.97
N TYR A 23 -14.40 -1.28 2.43
CA TYR A 23 -14.46 -0.67 3.77
C TYR A 23 -15.27 0.64 3.79
N GLY A 24 -15.86 1.05 2.65
CA GLY A 24 -16.61 2.30 2.46
C GLY A 24 -15.84 3.55 2.80
N ILE A 25 -14.51 3.53 2.65
CA ILE A 25 -13.65 4.69 2.87
C ILE A 25 -13.70 5.59 1.64
N SER A 26 -14.02 6.86 1.85
CA SER A 26 -13.99 7.85 0.78
C SER A 26 -12.55 8.17 0.37
N THR A 27 -12.32 8.25 -0.94
CA THR A 27 -11.03 8.68 -1.50
C THR A 27 -11.00 10.18 -1.79
N GLU A 28 -12.10 10.88 -1.58
CA GLU A 28 -12.17 12.33 -1.79
C GLU A 28 -11.19 13.08 -0.89
N GLY A 29 -10.31 13.87 -1.50
CA GLY A 29 -9.29 14.62 -0.78
C GLY A 29 -8.09 13.80 -0.29
N MET A 30 -8.07 12.49 -0.55
CA MET A 30 -6.92 11.64 -0.23
C MET A 30 -5.70 12.09 -1.03
N ILE A 31 -4.53 12.01 -0.44
CA ILE A 31 -3.28 12.37 -1.10
C ILE A 31 -2.53 11.10 -1.48
N HIS A 32 -2.26 10.95 -2.76
CA HIS A 32 -1.38 9.90 -3.29
C HIS A 32 0.01 10.51 -3.52
N HIS A 33 0.96 10.09 -2.72
CA HIS A 33 2.34 10.54 -2.82
C HIS A 33 3.19 9.46 -3.50
N SER A 34 3.97 9.86 -4.50
CA SER A 34 4.89 8.97 -5.20
C SER A 34 6.18 9.69 -5.58
N ASP A 35 7.17 8.94 -6.01
CA ASP A 35 8.31 9.50 -6.71
C ASP A 35 7.89 9.92 -8.15
N ARG A 36 8.84 10.46 -8.91
CA ARG A 36 8.61 10.86 -10.30
C ARG A 36 8.79 9.70 -11.31
N GLY A 37 8.56 8.49 -10.87
CA GLY A 37 8.59 7.35 -11.78
C GLY A 37 7.67 7.56 -12.98
N VAL A 38 8.10 7.17 -14.16
CA VAL A 38 7.36 7.36 -15.42
C VAL A 38 5.95 6.77 -15.34
N GLN A 39 5.81 5.64 -14.65
CA GLN A 39 4.55 4.95 -14.46
C GLN A 39 3.53 5.76 -13.66
N TYR A 40 3.98 6.56 -12.68
CA TYR A 40 3.11 7.38 -11.85
C TYR A 40 2.79 8.74 -12.49
N ALA A 41 3.59 9.16 -13.46
CA ALA A 41 3.37 10.37 -14.23
C ALA A 41 2.54 10.12 -15.49
N SER A 42 2.20 8.87 -15.81
CA SER A 42 1.40 8.56 -17.00
C SER A 42 0.01 9.19 -16.88
N LYS A 43 -0.50 9.66 -18.02
CA LYS A 43 -1.83 10.26 -18.06
C LYS A 43 -2.91 9.32 -17.58
N GLN A 44 -2.82 8.04 -17.93
CA GLN A 44 -3.79 7.02 -17.51
C GLN A 44 -3.84 6.87 -15.99
N TYR A 45 -2.68 6.86 -15.34
CA TYR A 45 -2.58 6.74 -13.88
C TYR A 45 -3.10 7.99 -13.18
N THR A 46 -2.67 9.16 -13.62
CA THR A 46 -3.10 10.45 -13.04
C THR A 46 -4.59 10.70 -13.26
N ASP A 47 -5.12 10.39 -14.42
CA ASP A 47 -6.55 10.53 -14.71
C ASP A 47 -7.39 9.62 -13.77
N LEU A 48 -6.92 8.40 -13.51
CA LEU A 48 -7.60 7.51 -12.57
C LEU A 48 -7.64 8.12 -11.18
N LEU A 49 -6.53 8.62 -10.66
CA LEU A 49 -6.47 9.24 -9.34
C LEU A 49 -7.41 10.44 -9.24
N LEU A 50 -7.35 11.33 -10.21
CA LEU A 50 -8.17 12.53 -10.23
C LEU A 50 -9.67 12.19 -10.34
N SER A 51 -10.02 11.16 -11.10
CA SER A 51 -11.41 10.69 -11.22
C SER A 51 -11.99 10.20 -9.89
N GLN A 52 -11.13 9.79 -8.96
CA GLN A 52 -11.51 9.32 -7.63
C GLN A 52 -11.41 10.40 -6.55
N GLY A 53 -11.20 11.64 -6.94
CA GLY A 53 -11.03 12.75 -6.01
C GLY A 53 -9.69 12.74 -5.25
N ILE A 54 -8.74 11.93 -5.71
CA ILE A 54 -7.43 11.79 -5.08
C ILE A 54 -6.52 12.91 -5.59
N ARG A 55 -5.84 13.56 -4.66
CA ARG A 55 -4.84 14.58 -4.95
C ARG A 55 -3.49 13.93 -5.19
N ILE A 56 -2.74 14.45 -6.14
CA ILE A 56 -1.44 13.89 -6.53
C ILE A 56 -0.32 14.74 -5.93
N SER A 57 0.61 14.07 -5.28
CA SER A 57 1.84 14.67 -4.75
C SER A 57 3.02 13.84 -5.24
N MET A 58 3.99 14.51 -5.84
CA MET A 58 5.21 13.85 -6.30
C MET A 58 6.43 14.51 -5.68
N THR A 59 7.46 13.71 -5.40
CA THR A 59 8.74 14.26 -4.96
C THR A 59 9.34 15.13 -6.05
N GLN A 60 9.84 16.30 -5.69
CA GLN A 60 10.46 17.22 -6.67
C GLN A 60 11.90 16.87 -6.96
N THR A 61 12.56 16.19 -6.07
CA THR A 61 13.94 15.75 -6.18
C THR A 61 14.03 14.26 -5.85
N GLY A 62 15.07 13.59 -6.31
CA GLY A 62 15.32 12.20 -5.94
C GLY A 62 15.73 12.00 -4.49
N ASP A 63 15.27 12.83 -3.57
CA ASP A 63 15.60 12.72 -2.15
C ASP A 63 14.96 11.46 -1.56
N PRO A 64 15.77 10.49 -1.10
CA PRO A 64 15.26 9.25 -0.53
C PRO A 64 14.34 9.45 0.67
N LEU A 65 14.50 10.54 1.41
CA LEU A 65 13.67 10.82 2.60
C LEU A 65 12.21 11.05 2.26
N HIS A 66 11.91 11.54 1.06
CA HIS A 66 10.53 11.81 0.64
C HIS A 66 9.69 10.55 0.43
N ASN A 67 10.31 9.38 0.30
CA ASN A 67 9.62 8.10 0.10
C ASN A 67 10.09 7.02 1.09
N ALA A 68 10.63 7.43 2.21
CA ALA A 68 11.24 6.53 3.19
C ALA A 68 10.24 5.50 3.79
N LEU A 69 8.98 5.88 3.95
CA LEU A 69 7.95 4.97 4.47
C LEU A 69 7.69 3.80 3.53
N ALA A 70 7.55 4.08 2.23
CA ALA A 70 7.33 3.05 1.23
C ALA A 70 8.54 2.13 1.11
N GLU A 71 9.75 2.68 1.12
CA GLU A 71 10.99 1.91 1.09
C GLU A 71 11.13 1.02 2.33
N ARG A 72 10.82 1.54 3.51
CA ARG A 72 10.85 0.76 4.75
C ARG A 72 9.86 -0.39 4.72
N MET A 73 8.65 -0.15 4.22
CA MET A 73 7.64 -1.19 4.08
C MET A 73 8.10 -2.28 3.12
N ASN A 74 8.63 -1.91 1.96
CA ASN A 74 9.17 -2.85 0.99
C ASN A 74 10.30 -3.70 1.58
N ASN A 75 11.21 -3.09 2.31
CA ASN A 75 12.30 -3.80 2.99
C ASN A 75 11.76 -4.73 4.08
N THR A 76 10.78 -4.31 4.85
CA THR A 76 10.15 -5.15 5.86
C THR A 76 9.48 -6.36 5.25
N LEU A 77 8.76 -6.19 4.15
CA LEU A 77 8.11 -7.31 3.46
C LEU A 77 9.12 -8.27 2.84
N LYS A 78 10.22 -7.76 2.29
CA LYS A 78 11.27 -8.58 1.70
C LYS A 78 12.09 -9.35 2.74
N ASN A 79 12.44 -8.72 3.84
CA ASN A 79 13.41 -9.25 4.79
C ASN A 79 12.77 -9.89 6.03
N GLY A 80 11.55 -9.50 6.37
CA GLY A 80 10.92 -9.90 7.61
C GLY A 80 10.18 -11.24 7.58
N TRP A 81 9.83 -11.74 6.40
CA TRP A 81 8.86 -12.82 6.28
C TRP A 81 9.23 -13.90 5.26
N LEU A 82 10.52 -14.18 5.09
CA LEU A 82 10.95 -15.38 4.39
C LEU A 82 10.81 -15.36 2.87
N PHE A 83 11.34 -14.34 2.25
CA PHE A 83 11.75 -14.51 0.88
C PHE A 83 13.07 -15.31 0.86
N ASN A 84 12.97 -16.62 0.79
CA ASN A 84 14.07 -17.43 0.30
C ASN A 84 14.16 -17.19 -1.21
N GLU A 85 15.02 -16.29 -1.59
CA GLU A 85 15.13 -15.80 -2.98
C GLU A 85 15.66 -16.86 -3.97
N GLY A 86 15.96 -18.09 -3.53
CA GLY A 86 16.72 -18.97 -4.37
C GLY A 86 15.94 -19.64 -5.50
N ASP A 87 14.75 -20.16 -5.25
CA ASP A 87 14.11 -21.12 -6.15
C ASP A 87 12.60 -20.99 -6.25
N MET A 88 12.06 -19.80 -6.07
CA MET A 88 10.62 -19.59 -6.21
C MET A 88 10.22 -19.36 -7.65
N ASP A 89 9.25 -20.12 -8.15
CA ASP A 89 8.53 -19.75 -9.35
C ASP A 89 7.59 -18.57 -9.07
N PHE A 90 6.98 -18.02 -10.11
CA PHE A 90 6.09 -16.85 -9.99
C PHE A 90 4.94 -17.10 -9.04
N ARG A 91 4.32 -18.26 -9.09
CA ARG A 91 3.18 -18.63 -8.23
C ARG A 91 3.60 -18.69 -6.76
N GLN A 92 4.73 -19.32 -6.47
CA GLN A 92 5.27 -19.38 -5.11
C GLN A 92 5.62 -18.02 -4.57
N ALA A 93 6.20 -17.14 -5.40
CA ALA A 93 6.49 -15.77 -5.03
C ALA A 93 5.22 -14.98 -4.74
N GLU A 94 4.18 -15.14 -5.54
CA GLU A 94 2.88 -14.49 -5.33
C GLU A 94 2.23 -14.92 -4.01
N GLU A 95 2.26 -16.21 -3.70
CA GLU A 95 1.76 -16.75 -2.43
C GLU A 95 2.55 -16.22 -1.25
N ALA A 96 3.87 -16.17 -1.36
CA ALA A 96 4.75 -15.64 -0.31
C ALA A 96 4.48 -14.16 -0.04
N VAL A 97 4.31 -13.36 -1.09
CA VAL A 97 3.95 -11.93 -0.95
C VAL A 97 2.59 -11.79 -0.27
N SER A 98 1.59 -12.55 -0.70
CA SER A 98 0.24 -12.48 -0.12
C SER A 98 0.25 -12.82 1.37
N LYS A 99 0.99 -13.84 1.77
CA LYS A 99 1.14 -14.20 3.19
C LYS A 99 1.86 -13.10 3.97
N SER A 100 2.93 -12.56 3.41
CA SER A 100 3.71 -11.49 4.05
C SER A 100 2.85 -10.24 4.28
N VAL A 101 2.08 -9.86 3.28
CA VAL A 101 1.16 -8.71 3.38
C VAL A 101 0.08 -8.97 4.44
N ALA A 102 -0.53 -10.15 4.43
CA ALA A 102 -1.54 -10.50 5.41
C ALA A 102 -1.00 -10.48 6.84
N MET A 103 0.18 -11.02 7.06
CA MET A 103 0.82 -11.02 8.38
C MET A 103 1.22 -9.61 8.81
N TYR A 104 1.77 -8.81 7.89
CA TYR A 104 2.11 -7.41 8.17
C TYR A 104 0.87 -6.63 8.61
N ASN A 105 -0.22 -6.75 7.88
CA ASN A 105 -1.43 -5.98 8.13
C ASN A 105 -2.21 -6.46 9.35
N ASN A 106 -2.22 -7.75 9.63
CA ASN A 106 -3.12 -8.34 10.63
C ASN A 106 -2.45 -8.83 11.90
N ALA A 107 -1.15 -9.11 11.86
CA ALA A 107 -0.47 -9.76 12.97
C ALA A 107 0.71 -8.96 13.56
N ARG A 108 1.25 -8.00 12.82
CA ARG A 108 2.42 -7.25 13.25
C ARG A 108 2.04 -5.95 13.96
N PRO A 109 2.27 -5.83 15.27
CA PRO A 109 2.05 -4.57 15.98
C PRO A 109 3.15 -3.56 15.65
N HIS A 110 2.79 -2.28 15.63
CA HIS A 110 3.71 -1.18 15.33
C HIS A 110 3.71 -0.17 16.47
N ARG A 111 4.89 0.23 16.91
CA ARG A 111 5.05 1.26 17.96
C ARG A 111 4.39 2.58 17.54
N ALA A 112 4.58 3.01 16.30
CA ALA A 112 3.99 4.23 15.78
C ALA A 112 2.46 4.21 15.77
N LEU A 113 1.85 3.05 15.83
CA LEU A 113 0.41 2.85 15.87
C LEU A 113 -0.10 2.46 17.27
N GLY A 114 0.67 2.74 18.31
CA GLY A 114 0.30 2.36 19.67
C GLY A 114 0.26 0.84 19.86
N MET A 115 1.17 0.11 19.24
CA MET A 115 1.26 -1.36 19.24
C MET A 115 0.06 -2.05 18.56
N LYS A 116 -0.69 -1.32 17.76
CA LYS A 116 -1.77 -1.87 16.93
C LYS A 116 -1.23 -2.35 15.59
N THR A 117 -1.97 -3.24 14.96
CA THR A 117 -1.67 -3.65 13.58
C THR A 117 -2.18 -2.60 12.58
N PRO A 118 -1.61 -2.55 11.37
CA PRO A 118 -2.15 -1.67 10.33
C PRO A 118 -3.64 -1.90 10.05
N MET A 119 -4.10 -3.15 10.01
CA MET A 119 -5.51 -3.45 9.75
C MET A 119 -6.42 -2.97 10.89
N GLU A 120 -5.97 -3.06 12.13
CA GLU A 120 -6.71 -2.55 13.27
C GLU A 120 -6.94 -1.04 13.17
N ILE A 121 -5.90 -0.28 12.79
CA ILE A 121 -6.02 1.16 12.58
C ILE A 121 -6.91 1.46 11.37
N PHE A 122 -6.70 0.75 10.28
CA PHE A 122 -7.43 0.95 9.04
C PHE A 122 -8.93 0.70 9.20
N SER A 123 -9.31 -0.41 9.81
CA SER A 123 -10.71 -0.75 10.07
C SER A 123 -11.30 0.05 11.23
N GLY A 124 -10.51 0.37 12.24
CA GLY A 124 -10.93 1.15 13.41
C GLY A 124 -11.32 2.59 13.09
N ARG A 125 -10.75 3.18 12.04
CA ARG A 125 -11.14 4.51 11.55
C ARG A 125 -12.62 4.61 11.16
N ARG A 126 -13.30 3.48 11.05
CA ARG A 126 -14.69 3.38 10.66
C ARG A 126 -15.65 3.09 11.81
N GLY A 127 -15.17 3.21 13.03
CA GLY A 127 -15.99 2.92 14.19
C GLY A 127 -16.34 1.45 14.31
N ASN A 128 -15.37 0.57 14.09
CA ASN A 128 -15.56 -0.84 14.38
C ASN A 128 -15.64 -1.04 15.89
N PRO A 129 -16.80 -1.38 16.47
CA PRO A 129 -16.96 -1.46 17.92
C PRO A 129 -16.03 -2.46 18.59
N LEU A 130 -15.62 -3.49 17.85
CA LEU A 130 -14.69 -4.51 18.38
C LEU A 130 -13.27 -3.96 18.57
N MET A 131 -12.94 -2.86 17.92
CA MET A 131 -11.64 -2.23 18.03
C MET A 131 -11.55 -1.29 19.23
N GLU A 132 -12.64 -0.63 19.60
CA GLU A 132 -12.69 0.22 20.78
C GLU A 132 -12.52 -0.57 22.07
N TYR A 133 -13.04 -1.78 22.13
CA TYR A 133 -12.94 -2.65 23.30
C TYR A 133 -11.55 -3.25 23.54
N ARG A 134 -10.70 -3.31 22.53
CA ARG A 134 -9.37 -3.93 22.66
C ARG A 134 -8.32 -3.04 23.31
N TYR A 135 -8.57 -1.74 23.37
CA TYR A 135 -7.54 -0.74 23.71
C TYR A 135 -7.96 0.27 24.77
N ASN A 136 -9.09 0.07 25.36
CA ASN A 136 -9.51 0.80 26.56
C ASN A 136 -8.92 0.19 27.81
#